data_07cbe126bc3d48ffe47d3bba06425a22
#
_entry.id   07cbe126bc3d48ffe47d3bba06425a22
#
_cell.length_a   1.000
_cell.length_b   1.000
_cell.length_c   1.000
_cell.angle_alpha   90.00
_cell.angle_beta   90.00
_cell.angle_gamma   90.00
#
_symmetry.space_group_name_H-M   'P 1'
#
loop_
_entity.id
_entity.type
_entity.pdbx_description
1 polymer ?
#
loop_
_entity_poly.entity_id
_entity_poly.type
_entity_poly.pdbx_seq_one_letter_code
_entity_poly.pdbx_strand_id
1 'polypeptide(L)'
;MHEGGTNMTGENAHELLGMDLRKVYGTREVVKGITIQIKRGEVVGLLGPNGAGKTTTFYMITGMIRPNSGEVKLDETNITSLPMYKRSRRGIGYLAQEPSVFTKLSVEDNLRLVLEMTTLTKEEQSQRLEKLLTDFSIDHIRKSKAYTLSGGERRRTEIARALVMEPKFILLDEPFSGIDPIAVEDIQHIIFDLKSRNIGVLITDHNVRETLTITDRAYLLYEGDILKSGSARELTEDEEARRLYLGSKFKMDFIDA
;
A
#
# COMPACT_ATOMS: atom_id res chain seq x y z
N MET A 1 7.35 -45.82 -26.59
CA MET A 1 6.72 -44.50 -26.80
C MET A 1 6.51 -43.88 -25.44
N HIS A 2 7.43 -43.00 -25.05
CA HIS A 2 7.34 -42.26 -23.80
C HIS A 2 6.86 -40.85 -24.14
N GLU A 3 5.64 -40.53 -23.74
CA GLU A 3 5.15 -39.16 -23.80
C GLU A 3 5.68 -38.41 -22.58
N GLY A 4 6.56 -37.46 -22.84
CA GLY A 4 7.06 -36.52 -21.86
C GLY A 4 6.00 -35.47 -21.50
N GLY A 5 5.38 -35.60 -20.34
CA GLY A 5 4.57 -34.56 -19.76
C GLY A 5 5.45 -33.37 -19.31
N THR A 6 5.41 -32.28 -20.05
CA THR A 6 5.99 -31.00 -19.66
C THR A 6 5.19 -30.43 -18.49
N ASN A 7 5.68 -30.65 -17.27
CA ASN A 7 5.24 -29.91 -16.10
C ASN A 7 5.64 -28.43 -16.30
N MET A 8 4.73 -27.59 -16.76
CA MET A 8 4.82 -26.16 -16.54
C MET A 8 4.57 -25.91 -15.04
N THR A 9 5.65 -25.79 -14.29
CA THR A 9 5.62 -25.19 -12.95
C THR A 9 5.22 -23.74 -13.14
N GLY A 10 3.94 -23.44 -12.96
CA GLY A 10 3.48 -22.08 -12.83
C GLY A 10 4.24 -21.44 -11.67
N GLU A 11 5.04 -20.40 -11.96
CA GLU A 11 5.56 -19.51 -10.93
C GLU A 11 4.35 -19.06 -10.11
N ASN A 12 4.26 -19.52 -8.86
CA ASN A 12 3.22 -19.10 -7.94
C ASN A 12 3.35 -17.60 -7.76
N ALA A 13 2.53 -16.85 -8.50
CA ALA A 13 2.47 -15.41 -8.38
C ALA A 13 2.05 -15.09 -6.95
N HIS A 14 3.01 -14.66 -6.13
CA HIS A 14 2.72 -14.23 -4.75
C HIS A 14 1.74 -13.07 -4.79
N GLU A 15 0.61 -13.22 -4.08
CA GLU A 15 -0.48 -12.24 -4.08
C GLU A 15 -1.07 -12.01 -2.70
N LEU A 16 -1.63 -10.81 -2.54
CA LEU A 16 -2.50 -10.46 -1.43
C LEU A 16 -3.91 -10.26 -1.99
N LEU A 17 -4.84 -11.10 -1.55
CA LEU A 17 -6.20 -11.17 -2.07
C LEU A 17 -7.22 -10.90 -0.96
N GLY A 18 -8.11 -9.91 -1.17
CA GLY A 18 -9.37 -9.78 -0.44
C GLY A 18 -10.49 -10.28 -1.33
N MET A 19 -11.19 -11.32 -0.93
CA MET A 19 -12.20 -12.01 -1.73
C MET A 19 -13.59 -11.88 -1.11
N ASP A 20 -14.54 -11.37 -1.88
CA ASP A 20 -15.95 -11.19 -1.49
C ASP A 20 -16.12 -10.51 -0.11
N LEU A 21 -15.31 -9.50 0.14
CA LEU A 21 -15.28 -8.80 1.43
C LEU A 21 -16.57 -8.03 1.65
N ARG A 22 -17.24 -8.29 2.79
CA ARG A 22 -18.46 -7.58 3.20
C ARG A 22 -18.29 -6.96 4.58
N LYS A 23 -18.85 -5.77 4.74
CA LYS A 23 -18.87 -5.08 6.04
C LYS A 23 -20.17 -4.35 6.26
N VAL A 24 -20.78 -4.62 7.42
CA VAL A 24 -22.02 -3.99 7.88
C VAL A 24 -21.75 -3.28 9.20
N TYR A 25 -22.20 -2.04 9.32
CA TYR A 25 -22.25 -1.28 10.57
C TYR A 25 -23.69 -0.93 10.90
N GLY A 26 -24.19 -1.50 12.00
CA GLY A 26 -25.62 -1.43 12.32
C GLY A 26 -26.46 -2.06 11.20
N THR A 27 -27.27 -1.25 10.52
CA THR A 27 -28.09 -1.68 9.38
C THR A 27 -27.49 -1.33 8.01
N ARG A 28 -26.37 -0.58 8.00
CA ARG A 28 -25.76 -0.10 6.75
C ARG A 28 -24.66 -1.05 6.28
N GLU A 29 -24.86 -1.66 5.12
CA GLU A 29 -23.80 -2.38 4.42
C GLU A 29 -22.89 -1.37 3.71
N VAL A 30 -21.64 -1.27 4.17
CA VAL A 30 -20.66 -0.29 3.70
C VAL A 30 -19.76 -0.90 2.63
N VAL A 31 -19.55 -2.22 2.66
CA VAL A 31 -18.78 -2.98 1.66
C VAL A 31 -19.61 -4.21 1.31
N LYS A 32 -19.88 -4.39 0.00
CA LYS A 32 -20.94 -5.27 -0.51
C LYS A 32 -20.43 -6.46 -1.34
N GLY A 33 -19.28 -7.04 -0.98
CA GLY A 33 -18.71 -8.19 -1.69
C GLY A 33 -17.55 -7.80 -2.61
N ILE A 34 -16.67 -6.93 -2.11
CA ILE A 34 -15.52 -6.43 -2.88
C ILE A 34 -14.44 -7.50 -2.97
N THR A 35 -13.93 -7.73 -4.20
CA THR A 35 -12.76 -8.56 -4.46
C THR A 35 -11.63 -7.70 -5.00
N ILE A 36 -10.49 -7.68 -4.27
CA ILE A 36 -9.29 -6.92 -4.61
C ILE A 36 -8.08 -7.85 -4.55
N GLN A 37 -7.28 -7.83 -5.59
CA GLN A 37 -6.03 -8.59 -5.71
C GLN A 37 -4.85 -7.64 -5.89
N ILE A 38 -3.74 -7.91 -5.23
CA ILE A 38 -2.47 -7.20 -5.40
C ILE A 38 -1.40 -8.25 -5.62
N LYS A 39 -0.61 -8.13 -6.70
CA LYS A 39 0.54 -8.98 -6.98
C LYS A 39 1.84 -8.34 -6.49
N ARG A 40 2.86 -9.13 -6.25
CA ARG A 40 4.20 -8.58 -5.98
C ARG A 40 4.72 -7.82 -7.20
N GLY A 41 5.39 -6.70 -6.94
CA GLY A 41 5.90 -5.83 -8.00
C GLY A 41 4.80 -5.06 -8.76
N GLU A 42 3.59 -4.97 -8.20
CA GLU A 42 2.46 -4.24 -8.75
C GLU A 42 2.06 -3.10 -7.81
N VAL A 43 1.69 -1.96 -8.37
CA VAL A 43 1.08 -0.83 -7.64
C VAL A 43 -0.40 -0.76 -7.99
N VAL A 44 -1.25 -0.95 -6.99
CA VAL A 44 -2.71 -0.97 -7.14
C VAL A 44 -3.33 0.21 -6.40
N GLY A 45 -4.16 0.99 -7.09
CA GLY A 45 -4.94 2.08 -6.51
C GLY A 45 -6.31 1.61 -6.01
N LEU A 46 -6.76 2.18 -4.89
CA LEU A 46 -8.13 2.03 -4.38
C LEU A 46 -8.77 3.40 -4.29
N LEU A 47 -9.56 3.75 -5.29
CA LEU A 47 -10.12 5.07 -5.53
C LEU A 47 -11.64 5.08 -5.30
N GLY A 48 -12.22 6.26 -5.21
CA GLY A 48 -13.66 6.47 -5.11
C GLY A 48 -14.02 7.65 -4.20
N PRO A 49 -15.26 8.11 -4.20
CA PRO A 49 -15.72 9.22 -3.38
C PRO A 49 -15.71 8.89 -1.88
N ASN A 50 -15.92 9.93 -1.06
CA ASN A 50 -16.09 9.73 0.37
C ASN A 50 -17.31 8.84 0.65
N GLY A 51 -17.14 7.87 1.56
CA GLY A 51 -18.19 6.90 1.88
C GLY A 51 -18.34 5.73 0.90
N ALA A 52 -17.50 5.63 -0.15
CA ALA A 52 -17.52 4.51 -1.10
C ALA A 52 -17.06 3.16 -0.52
N GLY A 53 -16.55 3.13 0.71
CA GLY A 53 -16.07 1.89 1.33
C GLY A 53 -14.55 1.67 1.26
N LYS A 54 -13.77 2.60 0.67
CA LYS A 54 -12.30 2.48 0.51
C LYS A 54 -11.58 2.14 1.80
N THR A 55 -11.65 3.03 2.80
CA THR A 55 -10.99 2.87 4.10
C THR A 55 -11.41 1.60 4.81
N THR A 56 -12.70 1.25 4.74
CA THR A 56 -13.21 0.01 5.35
C THR A 56 -12.61 -1.22 4.65
N THR A 57 -12.60 -1.25 3.33
CA THR A 57 -11.99 -2.33 2.55
C THR A 57 -10.49 -2.44 2.82
N PHE A 58 -9.79 -1.33 2.81
CA PHE A 58 -8.37 -1.24 3.13
C PHE A 58 -8.08 -1.77 4.54
N TYR A 59 -8.88 -1.39 5.54
CA TYR A 59 -8.70 -1.85 6.93
C TYR A 59 -9.07 -3.33 7.13
N MET A 60 -9.94 -3.89 6.31
CA MET A 60 -10.16 -5.34 6.30
C MET A 60 -8.93 -6.09 5.76
N ILE A 61 -8.27 -5.56 4.73
CA ILE A 61 -7.04 -6.15 4.17
C ILE A 61 -5.85 -5.98 5.11
N THR A 62 -5.72 -4.86 5.83
CA THR A 62 -4.67 -4.67 6.85
C THR A 62 -4.87 -5.52 8.11
N GLY A 63 -6.11 -5.92 8.40
CA GLY A 63 -6.48 -6.65 9.63
C GLY A 63 -6.78 -5.77 10.82
N MET A 64 -7.04 -4.48 10.60
CA MET A 64 -7.56 -3.55 11.60
C MET A 64 -9.05 -3.77 11.87
N ILE A 65 -9.80 -4.13 10.83
CA ILE A 65 -11.22 -4.42 10.89
C ILE A 65 -11.45 -5.85 10.39
N ARG A 66 -12.30 -6.59 11.10
CA ARG A 66 -12.70 -7.92 10.65
C ARG A 66 -13.91 -7.79 9.70
N PRO A 67 -13.87 -8.44 8.51
CA PRO A 67 -15.04 -8.51 7.63
C PRO A 67 -16.18 -9.29 8.31
N ASN A 68 -17.42 -9.04 7.91
CA ASN A 68 -18.58 -9.84 8.30
C ASN A 68 -18.64 -11.15 7.51
N SER A 69 -18.23 -11.11 6.22
CA SER A 69 -18.00 -12.29 5.38
C SER A 69 -16.92 -11.99 4.35
N GLY A 70 -16.49 -13.02 3.62
CA GLY A 70 -15.35 -12.96 2.71
C GLY A 70 -14.04 -13.34 3.39
N GLU A 71 -12.98 -13.39 2.62
CA GLU A 71 -11.67 -13.85 3.07
C GLU A 71 -10.57 -12.90 2.65
N VAL A 72 -9.51 -12.84 3.47
CA VAL A 72 -8.23 -12.23 3.09
C VAL A 72 -7.18 -13.32 3.06
N LYS A 73 -6.51 -13.47 1.91
CA LYS A 73 -5.45 -14.46 1.71
C LYS A 73 -4.13 -13.78 1.40
N LEU A 74 -3.06 -14.34 1.91
CA LEU A 74 -1.69 -14.06 1.51
C LEU A 74 -1.17 -15.34 0.88
N ASP A 75 -0.95 -15.31 -0.41
CA ASP A 75 -0.76 -16.51 -1.22
C ASP A 75 -1.94 -17.49 -0.96
N GLU A 76 -1.68 -18.75 -0.71
CA GLU A 76 -2.69 -19.76 -0.37
C GLU A 76 -3.17 -19.70 1.09
N THR A 77 -2.54 -18.86 1.93
CA THR A 77 -2.82 -18.83 3.37
C THR A 77 -3.96 -17.87 3.69
N ASN A 78 -5.05 -18.35 4.28
CA ASN A 78 -6.11 -17.52 4.82
C ASN A 78 -5.63 -16.78 6.08
N ILE A 79 -5.63 -15.44 6.02
CA ILE A 79 -5.21 -14.56 7.10
C ILE A 79 -6.36 -13.71 7.67
N THR A 80 -7.59 -14.01 7.31
CA THR A 80 -8.78 -13.20 7.65
C THR A 80 -8.91 -12.95 9.15
N SER A 81 -8.68 -13.97 9.97
CA SER A 81 -8.78 -13.88 11.43
C SER A 81 -7.55 -13.28 12.11
N LEU A 82 -6.47 -13.05 11.36
CA LEU A 82 -5.23 -12.54 11.92
C LEU A 82 -5.27 -11.03 12.12
N PRO A 83 -4.94 -10.53 13.32
CA PRO A 83 -4.79 -9.10 13.57
C PRO A 83 -3.54 -8.54 12.84
N MET A 84 -3.50 -7.21 12.65
CA MET A 84 -2.48 -6.51 11.88
C MET A 84 -1.05 -6.91 12.25
N TYR A 85 -0.69 -7.02 13.53
CA TYR A 85 0.68 -7.39 13.93
C TYR A 85 1.10 -8.80 13.49
N LYS A 86 0.15 -9.75 13.39
CA LYS A 86 0.42 -11.08 12.85
C LYS A 86 0.55 -11.07 11.33
N ARG A 87 -0.20 -10.19 10.64
CA ARG A 87 -0.07 -9.97 9.19
C ARG A 87 1.27 -9.30 8.88
N SER A 88 1.69 -8.34 9.69
CA SER A 88 3.00 -7.68 9.54
C SER A 88 4.16 -8.69 9.60
N ARG A 89 4.14 -9.62 10.57
CA ARG A 89 5.14 -10.70 10.67
C ARG A 89 5.14 -11.67 9.48
N ARG A 90 4.09 -11.67 8.67
CA ARG A 90 3.98 -12.44 7.42
C ARG A 90 4.37 -11.65 6.17
N GLY A 91 4.80 -10.42 6.35
CA GLY A 91 5.29 -9.58 5.26
C GLY A 91 4.25 -8.61 4.69
N ILE A 92 3.27 -8.17 5.48
CA ILE A 92 2.35 -7.10 5.10
C ILE A 92 2.69 -5.84 5.91
N GLY A 93 3.34 -4.86 5.27
CA GLY A 93 3.61 -3.54 5.84
C GLY A 93 2.38 -2.65 5.77
N TYR A 94 2.26 -1.71 6.70
CA TYR A 94 1.20 -0.70 6.72
C TYR A 94 1.77 0.67 7.08
N LEU A 95 1.36 1.68 6.31
CA LEU A 95 1.67 3.07 6.56
C LEU A 95 0.37 3.85 6.72
N ALA A 96 0.14 4.35 7.94
CA ALA A 96 -1.06 5.10 8.28
C ALA A 96 -1.09 6.48 7.61
N GLN A 97 -2.30 7.05 7.46
CA GLN A 97 -2.51 8.43 7.07
C GLN A 97 -1.93 9.40 8.12
N GLU A 98 -2.22 9.15 9.39
CA GLU A 98 -1.69 9.95 10.50
C GLU A 98 -0.21 9.68 10.73
N PRO A 99 0.58 10.71 11.10
CA PRO A 99 1.99 10.55 11.42
C PRO A 99 2.22 9.48 12.49
N SER A 100 3.05 8.51 12.17
CA SER A 100 3.28 7.34 13.03
C SER A 100 4.68 7.30 13.66
N VAL A 101 5.56 8.27 13.36
CA VAL A 101 6.89 8.35 13.96
C VAL A 101 6.82 8.62 15.45
N PHE A 102 7.76 8.05 16.21
CA PHE A 102 7.96 8.40 17.60
C PHE A 102 8.65 9.77 17.68
N THR A 103 7.87 10.81 17.90
CA THR A 103 8.29 12.21 17.75
C THR A 103 9.49 12.60 18.60
N LYS A 104 9.65 12.02 19.80
CA LYS A 104 10.78 12.27 20.71
C LYS A 104 12.03 11.47 20.42
N LEU A 105 11.96 10.48 19.52
CA LEU A 105 13.09 9.70 19.08
C LEU A 105 13.77 10.37 17.87
N SER A 106 15.06 10.07 17.65
CA SER A 106 15.73 10.44 16.41
C SER A 106 15.24 9.60 15.23
N VAL A 107 15.57 10.00 13.99
CA VAL A 107 15.31 9.20 12.80
C VAL A 107 15.90 7.80 12.95
N GLU A 108 17.19 7.74 13.33
CA GLU A 108 17.89 6.47 13.57
C GLU A 108 17.21 5.63 14.64
N ASP A 109 16.82 6.23 15.78
CA ASP A 109 16.18 5.50 16.88
C ASP A 109 14.79 4.98 16.48
N ASN A 110 14.04 5.68 15.61
CA ASN A 110 12.79 5.21 15.05
C ASN A 110 12.94 3.89 14.26
N LEU A 111 14.05 3.76 13.49
CA LEU A 111 14.34 2.54 12.74
C LEU A 111 14.90 1.45 13.67
N ARG A 112 15.81 1.79 14.59
CA ARG A 112 16.43 0.85 15.55
C ARG A 112 15.38 0.16 16.42
N LEU A 113 14.35 0.89 16.87
CA LEU A 113 13.28 0.33 17.68
C LEU A 113 12.60 -0.86 16.99
N VAL A 114 12.40 -0.79 15.67
CA VAL A 114 11.79 -1.89 14.90
C VAL A 114 12.81 -2.98 14.59
N LEU A 115 14.08 -2.62 14.32
CA LEU A 115 15.16 -3.58 14.13
C LEU A 115 15.36 -4.48 15.35
N GLU A 116 15.23 -3.96 16.56
CA GLU A 116 15.32 -4.72 17.80
C GLU A 116 14.21 -5.78 17.96
N MET A 117 13.09 -5.61 17.23
CA MET A 117 12.00 -6.59 17.21
C MET A 117 12.21 -7.72 16.18
N THR A 118 13.28 -7.64 15.38
CA THR A 118 13.64 -8.67 14.40
C THR A 118 14.51 -9.76 15.04
N THR A 119 14.72 -10.85 14.31
CA THR A 119 15.64 -11.93 14.69
C THR A 119 17.07 -11.72 14.16
N LEU A 120 17.36 -10.55 13.57
CA LEU A 120 18.65 -10.20 13.01
C LEU A 120 19.72 -10.05 14.11
N THR A 121 20.94 -10.43 13.81
CA THR A 121 22.12 -10.13 14.65
C THR A 121 22.36 -8.62 14.74
N LYS A 122 23.15 -8.18 15.69
CA LYS A 122 23.48 -6.75 15.84
C LYS A 122 24.20 -6.18 14.61
N GLU A 123 25.04 -6.97 13.97
CA GLU A 123 25.74 -6.64 12.72
C GLU A 123 24.76 -6.47 11.57
N GLU A 124 23.82 -7.41 11.39
CA GLU A 124 22.79 -7.34 10.37
C GLU A 124 21.83 -6.16 10.60
N GLN A 125 21.45 -5.90 11.86
CA GLN A 125 20.64 -4.73 12.23
C GLN A 125 21.36 -3.43 11.85
N SER A 126 22.67 -3.33 12.11
CA SER A 126 23.46 -2.15 11.77
C SER A 126 23.54 -1.97 10.24
N GLN A 127 23.84 -3.04 9.51
CA GLN A 127 23.88 -3.00 8.03
C GLN A 127 22.52 -2.59 7.44
N ARG A 128 21.44 -3.15 7.97
CA ARG A 128 20.08 -2.82 7.54
C ARG A 128 19.72 -1.36 7.82
N LEU A 129 20.12 -0.85 8.98
CA LEU A 129 19.92 0.54 9.35
C LEU A 129 20.63 1.49 8.37
N GLU A 130 21.94 1.26 8.12
CA GLU A 130 22.71 2.10 7.20
C GLU A 130 22.12 2.08 5.79
N LYS A 131 21.73 0.89 5.32
CA LYS A 131 21.07 0.75 4.02
C LYS A 131 19.78 1.57 3.95
N LEU A 132 18.90 1.46 4.93
CA LEU A 132 17.62 2.19 4.93
C LEU A 132 17.82 3.71 5.02
N LEU A 133 18.77 4.18 5.83
CA LEU A 133 19.09 5.60 5.93
C LEU A 133 19.57 6.16 4.57
N THR A 134 20.39 5.41 3.85
CA THR A 134 20.89 5.78 2.52
C THR A 134 19.81 5.69 1.46
N ASP A 135 19.10 4.56 1.37
CA ASP A 135 18.05 4.31 0.36
C ASP A 135 16.96 5.37 0.39
N PHE A 136 16.62 5.89 1.58
CA PHE A 136 15.58 6.90 1.78
C PHE A 136 16.12 8.35 1.89
N SER A 137 17.43 8.54 1.66
CA SER A 137 18.08 9.86 1.74
C SER A 137 17.81 10.61 3.05
N ILE A 138 17.81 9.88 4.17
CA ILE A 138 17.57 10.41 5.53
C ILE A 138 18.80 10.30 6.44
N ASP A 139 19.96 9.92 5.89
CA ASP A 139 21.20 9.80 6.68
C ASP A 139 21.63 11.14 7.27
N HIS A 140 21.55 12.23 6.49
CA HIS A 140 21.94 13.57 6.91
C HIS A 140 21.13 14.10 8.11
N ILE A 141 19.92 13.57 8.35
CA ILE A 141 19.04 13.91 9.47
C ILE A 141 18.95 12.80 10.53
N ARG A 142 19.80 11.77 10.45
CA ARG A 142 19.72 10.58 11.31
C ARG A 142 19.62 10.86 12.80
N LYS A 143 20.28 11.92 13.29
CA LYS A 143 20.27 12.34 14.69
C LYS A 143 19.19 13.37 15.01
N SER A 144 18.47 13.89 14.02
CA SER A 144 17.38 14.84 14.21
C SER A 144 16.20 14.17 14.91
N LYS A 145 15.58 14.86 15.85
CA LYS A 145 14.36 14.38 16.50
C LYS A 145 13.18 14.45 15.53
N ALA A 146 12.32 13.42 15.52
CA ALA A 146 11.26 13.31 14.51
C ALA A 146 10.24 14.47 14.54
N TYR A 147 10.11 15.20 15.65
CA TYR A 147 9.26 16.40 15.72
C TYR A 147 9.83 17.60 14.94
N THR A 148 11.12 17.59 14.58
CA THR A 148 11.77 18.67 13.80
C THR A 148 11.72 18.43 12.31
N LEU A 149 11.26 17.28 11.85
CA LEU A 149 11.27 16.89 10.45
C LEU A 149 10.19 17.62 9.64
N SER A 150 10.53 17.98 8.40
CA SER A 150 9.55 18.37 7.39
C SER A 150 8.57 17.24 7.09
N GLY A 151 7.46 17.54 6.42
CA GLY A 151 6.47 16.54 6.02
C GLY A 151 7.07 15.40 5.20
N GLY A 152 7.88 15.74 4.18
CA GLY A 152 8.55 14.78 3.32
C GLY A 152 9.60 13.92 4.05
N GLU A 153 10.47 14.53 4.87
CA GLU A 153 11.45 13.81 5.68
C GLU A 153 10.79 12.83 6.65
N ARG A 154 9.70 13.27 7.28
CA ARG A 154 8.90 12.42 8.17
C ARG A 154 8.32 11.24 7.41
N ARG A 155 7.73 11.49 6.24
CA ARG A 155 7.13 10.43 5.42
C ARG A 155 8.18 9.42 4.94
N ARG A 156 9.34 9.87 4.48
CA ARG A 156 10.48 8.99 4.14
C ARG A 156 10.92 8.14 5.35
N THR A 157 11.00 8.74 6.53
CA THR A 157 11.33 8.01 7.76
C THR A 157 10.29 6.94 8.11
N GLU A 158 9.00 7.23 7.93
CA GLU A 158 7.90 6.28 8.18
C GLU A 158 7.95 5.10 7.22
N ILE A 159 8.17 5.36 5.93
CA ILE A 159 8.29 4.31 4.91
C ILE A 159 9.53 3.46 5.20
N ALA A 160 10.69 4.08 5.46
CA ALA A 160 11.92 3.37 5.83
C ALA A 160 11.69 2.45 7.04
N ARG A 161 10.99 2.93 8.07
CA ARG A 161 10.63 2.14 9.24
C ARG A 161 9.70 0.97 8.91
N ALA A 162 8.72 1.15 8.03
CA ALA A 162 7.83 0.07 7.60
C ALA A 162 8.60 -1.02 6.83
N LEU A 163 9.68 -0.65 6.13
CA LEU A 163 10.52 -1.58 5.36
C LEU A 163 11.56 -2.33 6.20
N VAL A 164 11.75 -1.97 7.47
CA VAL A 164 12.65 -2.72 8.38
C VAL A 164 12.33 -4.22 8.39
N MET A 165 11.04 -4.58 8.32
CA MET A 165 10.55 -5.96 8.36
C MET A 165 10.56 -6.66 7.00
N GLU A 166 11.10 -6.05 5.94
CA GLU A 166 11.13 -6.60 4.57
C GLU A 166 9.75 -7.10 4.09
N PRO A 167 8.75 -6.24 4.06
CA PRO A 167 7.42 -6.67 3.65
C PRO A 167 7.40 -7.12 2.19
N LYS A 168 6.57 -8.11 1.90
CA LYS A 168 6.23 -8.53 0.53
C LYS A 168 5.18 -7.61 -0.10
N PHE A 169 4.33 -7.03 0.74
CA PHE A 169 3.28 -6.08 0.39
C PHE A 169 3.32 -4.91 1.35
N ILE A 170 3.11 -3.71 0.85
CA ILE A 170 2.94 -2.50 1.66
C ILE A 170 1.61 -1.81 1.31
N LEU A 171 0.86 -1.44 2.33
CA LEU A 171 -0.41 -0.77 2.22
C LEU A 171 -0.25 0.67 2.71
N LEU A 172 -0.49 1.63 1.81
CA LEU A 172 -0.28 3.06 2.02
C LEU A 172 -1.64 3.76 2.11
N ASP A 173 -1.98 4.26 3.29
CA ASP A 173 -3.21 4.99 3.54
C ASP A 173 -2.96 6.49 3.35
N GLU A 174 -3.53 7.07 2.28
CA GLU A 174 -3.40 8.46 1.88
C GLU A 174 -1.95 9.00 1.92
N PRO A 175 -1.00 8.38 1.18
CA PRO A 175 0.41 8.73 1.27
C PRO A 175 0.72 10.16 0.81
N PHE A 176 -0.13 10.80 0.03
CA PHE A 176 0.06 12.15 -0.50
C PHE A 176 -0.66 13.23 0.33
N SER A 177 -1.40 12.83 1.37
CA SER A 177 -2.18 13.77 2.17
C SER A 177 -1.30 14.68 3.03
N GLY A 178 -1.53 15.99 2.92
CA GLY A 178 -0.88 16.99 3.78
C GLY A 178 0.61 17.20 3.52
N ILE A 179 1.12 16.82 2.35
CA ILE A 179 2.50 17.08 1.92
C ILE A 179 2.53 18.04 0.73
N ASP A 180 3.65 18.73 0.57
CA ASP A 180 3.84 19.68 -0.53
C ASP A 180 4.08 18.97 -1.87
N PRO A 181 3.85 19.63 -3.03
CA PRO A 181 3.98 19.00 -4.35
C PRO A 181 5.36 18.39 -4.64
N ILE A 182 6.45 19.00 -4.14
CA ILE A 182 7.81 18.47 -4.36
C ILE A 182 7.97 17.16 -3.59
N ALA A 183 7.46 17.10 -2.35
CA ALA A 183 7.50 15.89 -1.56
C ALA A 183 6.58 14.79 -2.11
N VAL A 184 5.52 15.13 -2.86
CA VAL A 184 4.70 14.14 -3.60
C VAL A 184 5.55 13.39 -4.62
N GLU A 185 6.35 14.11 -5.43
CA GLU A 185 7.26 13.49 -6.41
C GLU A 185 8.25 12.54 -5.73
N ASP A 186 8.84 12.95 -4.61
CA ASP A 186 9.74 12.10 -3.81
C ASP A 186 9.05 10.80 -3.36
N ILE A 187 7.81 10.87 -2.90
CA ILE A 187 7.04 9.69 -2.47
C ILE A 187 6.69 8.80 -3.67
N GLN A 188 6.35 9.40 -4.82
CA GLN A 188 6.12 8.64 -6.05
C GLN A 188 7.36 7.86 -6.47
N HIS A 189 8.54 8.48 -6.43
CA HIS A 189 9.82 7.79 -6.70
C HIS A 189 10.07 6.63 -5.73
N ILE A 190 9.78 6.82 -4.44
CA ILE A 190 9.89 5.75 -3.45
C ILE A 190 8.95 4.58 -3.80
N ILE A 191 7.71 4.85 -4.21
CA ILE A 191 6.76 3.81 -4.58
C ILE A 191 7.22 3.04 -5.82
N PHE A 192 7.80 3.71 -6.83
CA PHE A 192 8.43 3.05 -7.97
C PHE A 192 9.61 2.17 -7.55
N ASP A 193 10.43 2.63 -6.60
CA ASP A 193 11.54 1.84 -6.06
C ASP A 193 11.03 0.59 -5.30
N LEU A 194 9.95 0.71 -4.53
CA LEU A 194 9.29 -0.44 -3.89
C LEU A 194 8.82 -1.48 -4.92
N LYS A 195 8.17 -1.02 -6.01
CA LYS A 195 7.75 -1.87 -7.11
C LYS A 195 8.96 -2.59 -7.75
N SER A 196 10.05 -1.86 -8.03
CA SER A 196 11.27 -2.44 -8.63
C SER A 196 11.92 -3.50 -7.74
N ARG A 197 11.74 -3.42 -6.43
CA ARG A 197 12.17 -4.41 -5.43
C ARG A 197 11.19 -5.59 -5.30
N ASN A 198 10.23 -5.72 -6.22
CA ASN A 198 9.20 -6.76 -6.21
C ASN A 198 8.31 -6.75 -4.95
N ILE A 199 8.03 -5.55 -4.41
CA ILE A 199 7.06 -5.33 -3.33
C ILE A 199 5.73 -4.93 -3.97
N GLY A 200 4.64 -5.62 -3.62
CA GLY A 200 3.28 -5.24 -4.04
C GLY A 200 2.79 -4.05 -3.20
N VAL A 201 2.20 -3.05 -3.84
CA VAL A 201 1.75 -1.83 -3.17
C VAL A 201 0.26 -1.63 -3.36
N LEU A 202 -0.49 -1.43 -2.28
CA LEU A 202 -1.88 -0.97 -2.33
C LEU A 202 -1.93 0.46 -1.79
N ILE A 203 -2.51 1.37 -2.57
CA ILE A 203 -2.63 2.78 -2.21
C ILE A 203 -4.10 3.18 -2.17
N THR A 204 -4.53 3.83 -1.09
CA THR A 204 -5.77 4.62 -1.09
C THR A 204 -5.41 6.10 -0.91
N ASP A 205 -5.98 6.94 -1.76
CA ASP A 205 -5.80 8.40 -1.66
C ASP A 205 -7.01 9.12 -2.25
N HIS A 206 -7.22 10.36 -1.82
CA HIS A 206 -8.20 11.25 -2.41
C HIS A 206 -7.62 12.08 -3.57
N ASN A 207 -6.30 12.13 -3.69
CA ASN A 207 -5.60 12.76 -4.81
C ASN A 207 -5.52 11.79 -6.00
N VAL A 208 -6.58 11.79 -6.79
CA VAL A 208 -6.79 10.85 -7.89
C VAL A 208 -5.70 10.91 -8.94
N ARG A 209 -5.28 12.12 -9.33
CA ARG A 209 -4.27 12.32 -10.37
C ARG A 209 -2.94 11.69 -9.95
N GLU A 210 -2.45 12.04 -8.76
CA GLU A 210 -1.18 11.55 -8.24
C GLU A 210 -1.18 10.03 -8.08
N THR A 211 -2.32 9.46 -7.64
CA THR A 211 -2.47 8.03 -7.49
C THR A 211 -2.46 7.32 -8.85
N LEU A 212 -3.27 7.80 -9.81
CA LEU A 212 -3.33 7.18 -11.14
C LEU A 212 -2.01 7.28 -11.92
N THR A 213 -1.19 8.30 -11.65
CA THR A 213 0.13 8.45 -12.30
C THR A 213 1.08 7.31 -11.96
N ILE A 214 0.96 6.72 -10.78
CA ILE A 214 1.92 5.71 -10.27
C ILE A 214 1.35 4.30 -10.21
N THR A 215 0.05 4.12 -10.47
CA THR A 215 -0.58 2.79 -10.38
C THR A 215 -0.56 2.07 -11.72
N ASP A 216 -0.31 0.76 -11.67
CA ASP A 216 -0.46 -0.12 -12.84
C ASP A 216 -1.94 -0.28 -13.20
N ARG A 217 -2.77 -0.39 -12.18
CA ARG A 217 -4.23 -0.41 -12.28
C ARG A 217 -4.86 0.08 -10.97
N ALA A 218 -6.14 0.43 -11.04
CA ALA A 218 -6.88 0.80 -9.85
C ALA A 218 -8.29 0.19 -9.86
N TYR A 219 -8.83 0.07 -8.64
CA TYR A 219 -10.24 -0.23 -8.40
C TYR A 219 -10.94 1.06 -8.03
N LEU A 220 -11.97 1.41 -8.77
CA LEU A 220 -12.85 2.52 -8.45
C LEU A 220 -14.06 2.01 -7.70
N LEU A 221 -14.17 2.39 -6.43
CA LEU A 221 -15.28 2.04 -5.57
C LEU A 221 -16.38 3.10 -5.61
N TYR A 222 -17.62 2.66 -5.62
CA TYR A 222 -18.79 3.49 -5.50
C TYR A 222 -19.89 2.78 -4.69
N GLU A 223 -20.43 3.45 -3.67
CA GLU A 223 -21.51 2.93 -2.81
C GLU A 223 -21.28 1.51 -2.24
N GLY A 224 -20.05 1.15 -1.96
CA GLY A 224 -19.70 -0.13 -1.35
C GLY A 224 -19.42 -1.26 -2.34
N ASP A 225 -19.44 -0.98 -3.64
CA ASP A 225 -19.14 -1.92 -4.73
C ASP A 225 -17.95 -1.44 -5.59
N ILE A 226 -17.41 -2.35 -6.40
CA ILE A 226 -16.44 -1.98 -7.46
C ILE A 226 -17.24 -1.51 -8.67
N LEU A 227 -17.18 -0.21 -8.95
CA LEU A 227 -17.78 0.38 -10.15
C LEU A 227 -16.99 -0.04 -11.39
N LYS A 228 -15.66 0.07 -11.33
CA LYS A 228 -14.76 -0.22 -12.44
C LYS A 228 -13.38 -0.61 -11.91
N SER A 229 -12.65 -1.42 -12.66
CA SER A 229 -11.23 -1.67 -12.43
C SER A 229 -10.49 -1.70 -13.76
N GLY A 230 -9.26 -1.20 -13.77
CA GLY A 230 -8.43 -1.14 -14.98
C GLY A 230 -7.24 -0.22 -14.81
N SER A 231 -6.50 -0.01 -15.89
CA SER A 231 -5.41 0.96 -15.98
C SER A 231 -5.93 2.41 -15.81
N ALA A 232 -5.01 3.34 -15.54
CA ALA A 232 -5.36 4.76 -15.46
C ALA A 232 -6.06 5.25 -16.72
N ARG A 233 -5.63 4.80 -17.92
CA ARG A 233 -6.25 5.15 -19.21
C ARG A 233 -7.70 4.65 -19.28
N GLU A 234 -7.92 3.35 -19.01
CA GLU A 234 -9.27 2.76 -19.04
C GLU A 234 -10.24 3.45 -18.07
N LEU A 235 -9.77 3.81 -16.87
CA LEU A 235 -10.61 4.50 -15.88
C LEU A 235 -10.91 5.95 -16.27
N THR A 236 -9.95 6.65 -16.88
CA THR A 236 -10.15 8.06 -17.28
C THR A 236 -10.98 8.22 -18.54
N GLU A 237 -11.05 7.20 -19.39
CA GLU A 237 -11.89 7.17 -20.60
C GLU A 237 -13.30 6.62 -20.32
N ASP A 238 -13.51 5.94 -19.20
CA ASP A 238 -14.81 5.36 -18.84
C ASP A 238 -15.85 6.44 -18.50
N GLU A 239 -16.98 6.44 -19.19
CA GLU A 239 -18.01 7.47 -19.05
C GLU A 239 -18.65 7.48 -17.66
N GLU A 240 -18.85 6.31 -17.06
CA GLU A 240 -19.45 6.16 -15.75
C GLU A 240 -18.50 6.60 -14.62
N ALA A 241 -17.22 6.23 -14.70
CA ALA A 241 -16.18 6.72 -13.80
C ALA A 241 -16.05 8.24 -13.84
N ARG A 242 -16.12 8.83 -15.03
CA ARG A 242 -16.13 10.30 -15.22
C ARG A 242 -17.38 10.95 -14.64
N ARG A 243 -18.53 10.38 -14.87
CA ARG A 243 -19.79 10.93 -14.38
C ARG A 243 -19.91 10.91 -12.85
N LEU A 244 -19.51 9.79 -12.21
CA LEU A 244 -19.74 9.55 -10.79
C LEU A 244 -18.58 9.99 -9.88
N TYR A 245 -17.36 10.12 -10.42
CA TYR A 245 -16.20 10.38 -9.58
C TYR A 245 -15.17 11.35 -10.16
N LEU A 246 -14.65 11.10 -11.36
CA LEU A 246 -13.54 11.89 -11.91
C LEU A 246 -13.96 13.31 -12.33
N GLY A 247 -15.20 13.45 -12.82
CA GLY A 247 -15.71 14.68 -13.41
C GLY A 247 -15.39 14.79 -14.89
N SER A 248 -16.25 15.51 -15.63
CA SER A 248 -16.15 15.65 -17.09
C SER A 248 -14.89 16.37 -17.57
N LYS A 249 -14.29 17.24 -16.72
CA LYS A 249 -13.08 18.02 -17.04
C LYS A 249 -11.78 17.32 -16.63
N PHE A 250 -11.84 16.14 -16.01
CA PHE A 250 -10.65 15.40 -15.61
C PHE A 250 -9.84 14.98 -16.84
N LYS A 251 -8.56 15.32 -16.86
CA LYS A 251 -7.60 14.96 -17.92
C LYS A 251 -6.30 14.48 -17.28
N MET A 252 -5.71 13.47 -17.87
CA MET A 252 -4.35 13.02 -17.61
C MET A 252 -3.59 13.00 -18.93
N ASP A 253 -2.36 13.46 -18.89
CA ASP A 253 -1.43 13.32 -20.01
C ASP A 253 -0.76 11.97 -19.89
N PHE A 254 -1.08 11.05 -20.78
CA PHE A 254 -0.41 9.76 -20.87
C PHE A 254 0.76 9.91 -21.83
N ILE A 255 1.97 9.70 -21.32
CA ILE A 255 3.15 9.56 -22.19
C ILE A 255 3.03 8.17 -22.81
N ASP A 256 2.74 8.10 -24.10
CA ASP A 256 2.80 6.85 -24.84
C ASP A 256 4.26 6.36 -24.85
N ALA A 257 4.50 5.21 -24.23
CA ALA A 257 5.83 4.59 -24.10
C ALA A 257 6.25 3.88 -25.39
#